data_30ec05eb8b0e87777db03f302e4ee77d
#
_entry.id   30ec05eb8b0e87777db03f302e4ee77d
#
_cell.length_a   1.000
_cell.length_b   1.000
_cell.length_c   1.000
_cell.angle_alpha   90.00
_cell.angle_beta   90.00
_cell.angle_gamma   90.00
#
_symmetry.space_group_name_H-M   'P 1'
#
loop_
_entity.id
_entity.type
_entity.pdbx_description
1 polymer ?
#
loop_
_entity_poly.entity_id
_entity_poly.type
_entity_poly.pdbx_seq_one_letter_code
_entity_poly.pdbx_strand_id
1 'polypeptide(L)'
;MLAGTREIIPDGGGNDLPAPSSKEKAMDAPVRSVISPGRYVQGPGAIARLGEYLAAVGQTPLVVADDVVWGFVGHDVEASLARAGMATTREAFNGIPSAGEIDRLTAVISAAGADVAVAVGGGSTIDAVKASGFLAGIRWVSVPTVASTDAPTSALAVVYTDEGVFEEYRFFPRNPDLVLVDSQLVANAPATFLAAGVGDALATWLEARATAASGSLTMAGGTATLTGTALARLSWDVLWDNALVAMDAARDHVVTPALEKVIEANTLLSGLGFESGGLAAAHAVHNGLTAAPQTHGLAHGQKVNIGSITQLVLEGAPSSEIVDFIEFTTRVGLPTTLTEIGLRAEDTEEIRAVARAATVESETIHSMPFTVRADDVAAALTSIERLGRRVRARAGLPEPQPYRHAH
;
A
#
# COMPACT_ATOMS: atom_id res chain seq x y z
N MET A 1 58.43 -20.18 -20.56
CA MET A 1 58.38 -19.09 -19.60
C MET A 1 57.49 -17.97 -20.20
N LEU A 2 56.25 -17.93 -19.86
CA LEU A 2 55.35 -16.78 -20.15
C LEU A 2 54.52 -16.56 -18.93
N ALA A 3 54.75 -15.42 -18.27
CA ALA A 3 54.08 -15.02 -17.07
C ALA A 3 52.66 -14.49 -17.43
N GLY A 4 51.66 -15.10 -16.84
CA GLY A 4 50.27 -14.58 -16.89
C GLY A 4 50.04 -13.47 -15.89
N THR A 5 49.76 -12.28 -16.37
CA THR A 5 49.24 -11.20 -15.56
C THR A 5 47.79 -11.44 -15.26
N ARG A 6 47.43 -11.57 -13.97
CA ARG A 6 46.08 -11.51 -13.46
C ARG A 6 45.62 -10.04 -13.50
N GLU A 7 44.63 -9.76 -14.31
CA GLU A 7 43.86 -8.51 -14.19
C GLU A 7 43.03 -8.53 -12.90
N ILE A 8 43.21 -7.52 -12.09
CA ILE A 8 42.43 -7.22 -10.90
C ILE A 8 41.14 -6.53 -11.39
N ILE A 9 40.00 -7.17 -11.17
CA ILE A 9 38.69 -6.57 -11.37
C ILE A 9 38.49 -5.54 -10.22
N PRO A 10 38.18 -4.26 -10.52
CA PRO A 10 37.92 -3.30 -9.47
C PRO A 10 36.60 -3.57 -8.80
N ASP A 11 36.60 -3.41 -7.48
CA ASP A 11 35.51 -3.51 -6.50
C ASP A 11 34.26 -2.75 -6.91
N GLY A 12 33.11 -3.30 -6.53
CA GLY A 12 31.78 -2.86 -6.87
C GLY A 12 31.49 -1.42 -6.47
N GLY A 13 31.29 -0.59 -7.48
CA GLY A 13 30.63 0.68 -7.31
C GLY A 13 29.16 0.45 -6.99
N GLY A 14 28.68 1.05 -5.90
CA GLY A 14 27.28 1.03 -5.53
C GLY A 14 26.39 1.50 -6.68
N ASN A 15 25.35 0.75 -6.97
CA ASN A 15 24.31 1.14 -7.90
C ASN A 15 23.37 2.14 -7.20
N ASP A 16 23.86 3.35 -7.00
CA ASP A 16 22.99 4.49 -6.76
C ASP A 16 22.29 4.82 -8.09
N LEU A 17 21.12 4.22 -8.31
CA LEU A 17 20.20 4.75 -9.30
C LEU A 17 19.67 6.07 -8.73
N PRO A 18 19.97 7.22 -9.34
CA PRO A 18 19.46 8.49 -8.83
C PRO A 18 17.93 8.46 -8.89
N ALA A 19 17.30 8.88 -7.77
CA ALA A 19 15.90 9.27 -7.81
C ALA A 19 15.71 10.28 -8.95
N PRO A 20 14.64 10.18 -9.75
CA PRO A 20 14.44 11.09 -10.88
C PRO A 20 14.39 12.53 -10.36
N SER A 21 15.40 13.30 -10.71
CA SER A 21 15.45 14.71 -10.34
C SER A 21 14.32 15.46 -11.06
N SER A 22 13.58 16.28 -10.35
CA SER A 22 12.45 17.08 -10.85
C SER A 22 12.81 18.09 -11.95
N LYS A 23 14.02 18.06 -12.49
CA LYS A 23 14.53 19.05 -13.45
C LYS A 23 14.84 18.54 -14.86
N GLU A 24 14.77 17.26 -15.14
CA GLU A 24 14.88 16.77 -16.52
C GLU A 24 13.48 16.68 -17.15
N LYS A 25 12.96 17.82 -17.62
CA LYS A 25 11.96 17.81 -18.69
C LYS A 25 12.69 17.35 -19.97
N ALA A 26 12.78 16.05 -20.14
CA ALA A 26 13.17 15.49 -21.42
C ALA A 26 12.14 15.91 -22.47
N MET A 27 12.60 16.52 -23.55
CA MET A 27 11.80 16.85 -24.75
C MET A 27 11.53 15.62 -25.62
N ASP A 28 11.67 14.41 -25.08
CA ASP A 28 11.25 13.18 -25.74
C ASP A 28 9.79 12.86 -25.40
N ALA A 29 9.06 12.34 -26.38
CA ALA A 29 7.67 11.94 -26.16
C ALA A 29 7.59 11.00 -24.92
N PRO A 30 6.71 11.29 -23.95
CA PRO A 30 6.73 10.58 -22.68
C PRO A 30 6.46 9.08 -22.91
N VAL A 31 7.40 8.27 -22.41
CA VAL A 31 7.23 6.80 -22.42
C VAL A 31 6.08 6.46 -21.47
N ARG A 32 5.21 5.57 -21.90
CA ARG A 32 4.15 5.00 -21.07
C ARG A 32 4.59 3.65 -20.53
N SER A 33 4.37 3.40 -19.24
CA SER A 33 4.77 2.17 -18.59
C SER A 33 3.63 1.53 -17.81
N VAL A 34 3.53 0.21 -17.88
CA VAL A 34 2.66 -0.64 -17.04
C VAL A 34 3.50 -1.82 -16.58
N ILE A 35 3.46 -2.10 -15.30
CA ILE A 35 4.08 -3.29 -14.71
C ILE A 35 3.04 -4.05 -13.87
N SER A 36 3.26 -5.34 -13.63
CA SER A 36 2.31 -6.19 -12.91
C SER A 36 3.01 -7.37 -12.27
N PRO A 37 2.43 -8.00 -11.22
CA PRO A 37 2.93 -9.27 -10.71
C PRO A 37 2.90 -10.36 -11.77
N GLY A 38 3.81 -11.34 -11.62
CA GLY A 38 3.90 -12.47 -12.56
C GLY A 38 2.63 -13.32 -12.60
N ARG A 39 1.97 -13.48 -11.44
CA ARG A 39 0.69 -14.17 -11.28
C ARG A 39 -0.07 -13.61 -10.08
N TYR A 40 -1.40 -13.51 -10.22
CA TYR A 40 -2.33 -13.26 -9.13
C TYR A 40 -3.27 -14.45 -8.97
N VAL A 41 -3.50 -14.90 -7.73
CA VAL A 41 -4.39 -16.01 -7.37
C VAL A 41 -5.23 -15.57 -6.19
N GLN A 42 -6.55 -15.73 -6.27
CA GLN A 42 -7.47 -15.39 -5.19
C GLN A 42 -8.57 -16.44 -5.07
N GLY A 43 -8.97 -16.73 -3.84
CA GLY A 43 -10.15 -17.56 -3.54
C GLY A 43 -10.07 -18.18 -2.15
N PRO A 44 -11.20 -18.71 -1.63
CA PRO A 44 -11.24 -19.33 -0.33
C PRO A 44 -10.42 -20.64 -0.31
N GLY A 45 -9.55 -20.78 0.69
CA GLY A 45 -8.66 -21.93 0.81
C GLY A 45 -7.44 -21.90 -0.13
N ALA A 46 -7.14 -20.75 -0.77
CA ALA A 46 -6.00 -20.63 -1.69
C ALA A 46 -4.66 -20.95 -1.02
N ILE A 47 -4.52 -20.69 0.28
CA ILE A 47 -3.30 -20.98 1.06
C ILE A 47 -2.92 -22.46 1.00
N ALA A 48 -3.91 -23.35 0.97
CA ALA A 48 -3.69 -24.78 0.84
C ALA A 48 -3.03 -25.20 -0.49
N ARG A 49 -3.00 -24.31 -1.48
CA ARG A 49 -2.39 -24.54 -2.79
C ARG A 49 -1.08 -23.73 -2.99
N LEU A 50 -0.58 -23.07 -1.94
CA LEU A 50 0.63 -22.25 -2.02
C LEU A 50 1.79 -22.99 -2.67
N GLY A 51 2.09 -24.22 -2.21
CA GLY A 51 3.20 -25.04 -2.73
C GLY A 51 3.04 -25.38 -4.23
N GLU A 52 1.81 -25.62 -4.70
CA GLU A 52 1.52 -25.85 -6.13
C GLU A 52 1.93 -24.64 -6.98
N TYR A 53 1.55 -23.44 -6.56
CA TYR A 53 1.87 -22.22 -7.31
C TYR A 53 3.33 -21.81 -7.15
N LEU A 54 3.89 -22.04 -5.94
CA LEU A 54 5.27 -21.69 -5.62
C LEU A 54 6.28 -22.54 -6.41
N ALA A 55 5.94 -23.77 -6.76
CA ALA A 55 6.79 -24.67 -7.55
C ALA A 55 7.24 -24.09 -8.90
N ALA A 56 6.47 -23.15 -9.46
CA ALA A 56 6.84 -22.43 -10.68
C ALA A 56 7.75 -21.21 -10.41
N VAL A 57 7.95 -20.83 -9.14
CA VAL A 57 8.72 -19.64 -8.73
C VAL A 57 10.06 -20.06 -8.12
N GLY A 58 10.08 -21.03 -7.20
CA GLY A 58 11.29 -21.50 -6.50
C GLY A 58 11.06 -22.86 -5.86
N GLN A 59 12.13 -23.44 -5.31
CA GLN A 59 12.13 -24.77 -4.69
C GLN A 59 12.58 -24.75 -3.22
N THR A 60 13.28 -23.71 -2.80
CA THR A 60 13.82 -23.54 -1.45
C THR A 60 13.25 -22.28 -0.82
N PRO A 61 11.97 -22.31 -0.36
CA PRO A 61 11.31 -21.13 0.19
C PRO A 61 11.83 -20.78 1.59
N LEU A 62 12.07 -19.48 1.84
CA LEU A 62 12.10 -18.91 3.17
C LEU A 62 10.78 -18.16 3.40
N VAL A 63 9.99 -18.58 4.36
CA VAL A 63 8.72 -17.99 4.74
C VAL A 63 8.94 -16.99 5.86
N VAL A 64 8.53 -15.73 5.64
CA VAL A 64 8.60 -14.66 6.64
C VAL A 64 7.18 -14.33 7.11
N ALA A 65 6.95 -14.44 8.41
CA ALA A 65 5.67 -14.11 9.05
C ALA A 65 5.92 -13.73 10.51
N ASP A 66 5.14 -12.81 11.06
CA ASP A 66 5.12 -12.59 12.51
C ASP A 66 4.51 -13.79 13.27
N ASP A 67 4.71 -13.83 14.58
CA ASP A 67 4.27 -14.97 15.40
C ASP A 67 2.76 -15.10 15.50
N VAL A 68 2.03 -14.00 15.44
CA VAL A 68 0.55 -13.99 15.49
C VAL A 68 -0.01 -14.60 14.20
N VAL A 69 0.45 -14.12 13.05
CA VAL A 69 0.06 -14.64 11.74
C VAL A 69 0.44 -16.11 11.62
N TRP A 70 1.66 -16.46 12.00
CA TRP A 70 2.14 -17.86 11.94
C TRP A 70 1.28 -18.79 12.79
N GLY A 71 0.81 -18.32 13.95
CA GLY A 71 -0.02 -19.10 14.87
C GLY A 71 -1.34 -19.60 14.25
N PHE A 72 -1.88 -18.92 13.23
CA PHE A 72 -3.14 -19.34 12.59
C PHE A 72 -2.99 -19.83 11.15
N VAL A 73 -1.89 -19.51 10.42
CA VAL A 73 -1.72 -20.00 9.04
C VAL A 73 -0.55 -20.99 8.89
N GLY A 74 0.36 -21.07 9.86
CA GLY A 74 1.62 -21.83 9.72
C GLY A 74 1.40 -23.29 9.36
N HIS A 75 0.42 -23.96 10.00
CA HIS A 75 0.10 -25.36 9.69
C HIS A 75 -0.31 -25.55 8.22
N ASP A 76 -1.14 -24.68 7.67
CA ASP A 76 -1.63 -24.79 6.30
C ASP A 76 -0.51 -24.49 5.29
N VAL A 77 0.36 -23.52 5.60
CA VAL A 77 1.58 -23.22 4.81
C VAL A 77 2.50 -24.43 4.77
N GLU A 78 2.88 -24.97 5.94
CA GLU A 78 3.75 -26.16 6.04
C GLU A 78 3.18 -27.36 5.29
N ALA A 79 1.90 -27.66 5.50
CA ALA A 79 1.22 -28.74 4.83
C ALA A 79 1.16 -28.55 3.31
N SER A 80 0.97 -27.32 2.83
CA SER A 80 0.97 -27.00 1.40
C SER A 80 2.36 -27.18 0.78
N LEU A 81 3.40 -26.67 1.41
CA LEU A 81 4.78 -26.81 0.94
C LEU A 81 5.25 -28.28 0.97
N ALA A 82 4.94 -29.02 2.04
CA ALA A 82 5.28 -30.44 2.14
C ALA A 82 4.63 -31.28 1.01
N ARG A 83 3.37 -31.00 0.65
CA ARG A 83 2.72 -31.67 -0.50
C ARG A 83 3.41 -31.40 -1.83
N ALA A 84 4.06 -30.25 -1.95
CA ALA A 84 4.84 -29.89 -3.15
C ALA A 84 6.31 -30.40 -3.06
N GLY A 85 6.67 -31.11 -2.00
CA GLY A 85 8.03 -31.62 -1.80
C GLY A 85 9.04 -30.58 -1.34
N MET A 86 8.58 -29.45 -0.82
CA MET A 86 9.42 -28.36 -0.32
C MET A 86 9.55 -28.42 1.20
N ALA A 87 10.77 -28.19 1.71
CA ALA A 87 10.97 -27.98 3.14
C ALA A 87 10.57 -26.56 3.52
N THR A 88 9.90 -26.40 4.65
CA THR A 88 9.57 -25.08 5.19
C THR A 88 10.70 -24.58 6.08
N THR A 89 11.29 -23.44 5.72
CA THR A 89 12.12 -22.64 6.62
C THR A 89 11.36 -21.37 6.93
N ARG A 90 11.08 -21.11 8.23
CA ARG A 90 10.40 -19.91 8.68
C ARG A 90 11.34 -18.96 9.37
N GLU A 91 11.16 -17.67 9.12
CA GLU A 91 11.79 -16.57 9.86
C GLU A 91 10.73 -15.62 10.40
N ALA A 92 10.89 -15.15 11.63
CA ALA A 92 9.97 -14.19 12.25
C ALA A 92 10.19 -12.79 11.68
N PHE A 93 9.09 -12.07 11.42
CA PHE A 93 9.10 -10.65 11.11
C PHE A 93 8.94 -9.83 12.40
N ASN A 94 9.76 -8.79 12.58
CA ASN A 94 9.80 -7.99 13.81
C ASN A 94 8.88 -6.78 13.84
N GLY A 95 7.94 -6.67 12.89
CA GLY A 95 6.81 -5.73 12.94
C GLY A 95 6.97 -4.46 12.13
N ILE A 96 8.18 -3.93 11.92
CA ILE A 96 8.42 -2.70 11.15
C ILE A 96 9.39 -2.98 10.00
N PRO A 97 9.07 -2.61 8.75
CA PRO A 97 9.96 -2.76 7.60
C PRO A 97 11.01 -1.63 7.60
N SER A 98 11.87 -1.63 8.62
CA SER A 98 12.98 -0.70 8.73
C SER A 98 14.22 -1.20 7.99
N ALA A 99 15.16 -0.30 7.72
CA ALA A 99 16.42 -0.67 7.06
C ALA A 99 17.14 -1.79 7.83
N GLY A 100 17.16 -1.74 9.17
CA GLY A 100 17.77 -2.77 10.01
C GLY A 100 17.09 -4.14 9.89
N GLU A 101 15.75 -4.18 9.86
CA GLU A 101 14.99 -5.42 9.67
C GLU A 101 15.17 -6.00 8.25
N ILE A 102 15.19 -5.16 7.23
CA ILE A 102 15.45 -5.55 5.84
C ILE A 102 16.84 -6.17 5.71
N ASP A 103 17.87 -5.57 6.30
CA ASP A 103 19.23 -6.08 6.30
C ASP A 103 19.32 -7.43 7.03
N ARG A 104 18.66 -7.55 8.19
CA ARG A 104 18.57 -8.81 8.94
C ARG A 104 17.95 -9.93 8.12
N LEU A 105 16.80 -9.69 7.51
CA LEU A 105 16.11 -10.66 6.66
C LEU A 105 16.94 -11.03 5.43
N THR A 106 17.64 -10.06 4.81
CA THR A 106 18.55 -10.30 3.68
C THR A 106 19.66 -11.28 4.07
N ALA A 107 20.26 -11.09 5.24
CA ALA A 107 21.30 -12.00 5.75
C ALA A 107 20.74 -13.42 6.03
N VAL A 108 19.56 -13.53 6.61
CA VAL A 108 18.90 -14.82 6.88
C VAL A 108 18.55 -15.54 5.56
N ILE A 109 17.99 -14.85 4.58
CA ILE A 109 17.69 -15.38 3.23
C ILE A 109 18.97 -15.98 2.61
N SER A 110 20.06 -15.23 2.66
CA SER A 110 21.34 -15.64 2.08
C SER A 110 21.94 -16.84 2.81
N ALA A 111 21.89 -16.84 4.14
CA ALA A 111 22.41 -17.95 4.98
C ALA A 111 21.61 -19.25 4.81
N ALA A 112 20.29 -19.14 4.58
CA ALA A 112 19.43 -20.29 4.33
C ALA A 112 19.58 -20.89 2.92
N GLY A 113 20.26 -20.20 2.00
CA GLY A 113 20.36 -20.61 0.60
C GLY A 113 18.99 -20.66 -0.10
N ALA A 114 18.08 -19.78 0.31
CA ALA A 114 16.75 -19.70 -0.26
C ALA A 114 16.79 -19.15 -1.71
N ASP A 115 15.95 -19.69 -2.59
CA ASP A 115 15.77 -19.20 -3.97
C ASP A 115 14.49 -18.38 -4.15
N VAL A 116 13.62 -18.39 -3.13
CA VAL A 116 12.41 -17.57 -3.08
C VAL A 116 12.08 -17.17 -1.64
N ALA A 117 11.77 -15.88 -1.44
CA ALA A 117 11.26 -15.36 -0.18
C ALA A 117 9.72 -15.23 -0.25
N VAL A 118 9.02 -15.73 0.76
CA VAL A 118 7.56 -15.76 0.83
C VAL A 118 7.10 -14.90 2.00
N ALA A 119 6.47 -13.77 1.72
CA ALA A 119 5.85 -12.93 2.74
C ALA A 119 4.46 -13.47 3.08
N VAL A 120 4.22 -13.85 4.33
CA VAL A 120 2.89 -14.22 4.82
C VAL A 120 2.48 -13.24 5.90
N GLY A 121 1.59 -12.29 5.58
CA GLY A 121 1.24 -11.22 6.53
C GLY A 121 0.58 -10.01 5.90
N GLY A 122 0.60 -8.91 6.62
CA GLY A 122 0.14 -7.60 6.12
C GLY A 122 1.19 -6.86 5.30
N GLY A 123 0.86 -5.61 4.92
CA GLY A 123 1.72 -4.76 4.08
C GLY A 123 3.16 -4.63 4.59
N SER A 124 3.35 -4.43 5.89
CA SER A 124 4.70 -4.30 6.50
C SER A 124 5.58 -5.54 6.28
N THR A 125 5.02 -6.74 6.50
CA THR A 125 5.73 -8.00 6.22
C THR A 125 6.07 -8.12 4.74
N ILE A 126 5.12 -7.77 3.87
CA ILE A 126 5.27 -7.84 2.41
C ILE A 126 6.38 -6.88 1.95
N ASP A 127 6.39 -5.66 2.44
CA ASP A 127 7.39 -4.65 2.07
C ASP A 127 8.80 -5.05 2.54
N ALA A 128 8.94 -5.57 3.76
CA ALA A 128 10.21 -6.09 4.25
C ALA A 128 10.75 -7.22 3.36
N VAL A 129 9.88 -8.16 2.95
CA VAL A 129 10.27 -9.30 2.11
C VAL A 129 10.58 -8.88 0.68
N LYS A 130 9.82 -7.95 0.09
CA LYS A 130 10.16 -7.39 -1.23
C LYS A 130 11.56 -6.78 -1.24
N ALA A 131 11.86 -5.95 -0.23
CA ALA A 131 13.15 -5.28 -0.12
C ALA A 131 14.29 -6.28 0.12
N SER A 132 14.13 -7.21 1.07
CA SER A 132 15.18 -8.20 1.40
C SER A 132 15.36 -9.23 0.29
N GLY A 133 14.30 -9.68 -0.37
CA GLY A 133 14.38 -10.57 -1.54
C GLY A 133 15.11 -9.92 -2.73
N PHE A 134 14.85 -8.63 -2.96
CA PHE A 134 15.58 -7.85 -3.96
C PHE A 134 17.07 -7.74 -3.63
N LEU A 135 17.42 -7.36 -2.39
CA LEU A 135 18.83 -7.24 -1.96
C LEU A 135 19.55 -8.59 -1.98
N ALA A 136 18.87 -9.68 -1.65
CA ALA A 136 19.42 -11.03 -1.75
C ALA A 136 19.51 -11.56 -3.20
N GLY A 137 18.95 -10.86 -4.18
CA GLY A 137 18.96 -11.24 -5.59
C GLY A 137 18.06 -12.44 -5.92
N ILE A 138 17.06 -12.74 -5.10
CA ILE A 138 16.14 -13.88 -5.26
C ILE A 138 14.73 -13.42 -5.63
N ARG A 139 13.83 -14.35 -5.95
CA ARG A 139 12.42 -14.11 -6.20
C ARG A 139 11.66 -13.88 -4.91
N TRP A 140 10.49 -13.19 -5.02
CA TRP A 140 9.62 -12.98 -3.85
C TRP A 140 8.15 -13.17 -4.20
N VAL A 141 7.40 -13.58 -3.19
CA VAL A 141 5.99 -13.92 -3.27
C VAL A 141 5.25 -13.21 -2.13
N SER A 142 4.10 -12.63 -2.43
CA SER A 142 3.21 -12.00 -1.46
C SER A 142 2.01 -12.90 -1.17
N VAL A 143 1.79 -13.21 0.11
CA VAL A 143 0.64 -13.93 0.62
C VAL A 143 -0.03 -13.06 1.69
N PRO A 144 -0.85 -12.07 1.26
CA PRO A 144 -1.52 -11.19 2.21
C PRO A 144 -2.55 -11.96 3.04
N THR A 145 -2.53 -11.78 4.36
CA THR A 145 -3.52 -12.33 5.29
C THR A 145 -4.64 -11.35 5.60
N VAL A 146 -4.49 -10.11 5.17
CA VAL A 146 -5.47 -9.02 5.25
C VAL A 146 -5.48 -8.25 3.92
N ALA A 147 -6.60 -7.67 3.54
CA ALA A 147 -6.73 -6.81 2.37
C ALA A 147 -6.79 -5.33 2.79
N SER A 148 -5.80 -4.90 3.58
CA SER A 148 -5.76 -3.57 4.22
C SER A 148 -5.02 -2.51 3.42
N THR A 149 -4.27 -2.91 2.39
CA THR A 149 -3.50 -2.04 1.48
C THR A 149 -3.30 -2.73 0.14
N ASP A 150 -2.82 -2.00 -0.84
CA ASP A 150 -2.46 -2.48 -2.16
C ASP A 150 -0.98 -2.89 -2.31
N ALA A 151 -0.21 -2.84 -1.24
CA ALA A 151 1.19 -3.28 -1.20
C ALA A 151 1.47 -4.69 -1.78
N PRO A 152 0.54 -5.68 -1.72
CA PRO A 152 0.84 -7.02 -2.19
C PRO A 152 1.30 -7.12 -3.64
N THR A 153 0.89 -6.23 -4.53
CA THR A 153 1.14 -6.35 -5.97
C THR A 153 2.25 -5.46 -6.51
N SER A 154 2.63 -4.41 -5.77
CA SER A 154 3.52 -3.36 -6.29
C SER A 154 5.01 -3.75 -6.31
N ALA A 155 5.75 -3.12 -7.23
CA ALA A 155 7.21 -3.18 -7.32
C ALA A 155 7.88 -2.10 -6.46
N LEU A 156 7.31 -1.80 -5.31
CA LEU A 156 7.90 -0.89 -4.33
C LEU A 156 7.66 -1.40 -2.91
N ALA A 157 8.48 -0.93 -1.98
CA ALA A 157 8.28 -1.08 -0.56
C ALA A 157 8.33 0.29 0.11
N VAL A 158 7.52 0.45 1.16
CA VAL A 158 7.59 1.60 2.05
C VAL A 158 8.53 1.25 3.20
N VAL A 159 9.58 2.03 3.38
CA VAL A 159 10.55 1.86 4.47
C VAL A 159 10.27 2.89 5.54
N TYR A 160 10.36 2.46 6.79
CA TYR A 160 10.14 3.29 7.97
C TYR A 160 11.38 3.28 8.86
N THR A 161 11.50 4.31 9.70
CA THR A 161 12.45 4.25 10.82
C THR A 161 12.01 3.18 11.83
N ASP A 162 12.89 2.80 12.77
CA ASP A 162 12.54 1.86 13.84
C ASP A 162 11.41 2.38 14.75
N GLU A 163 11.15 3.70 14.76
CA GLU A 163 10.05 4.36 15.48
C GLU A 163 8.75 4.39 14.65
N GLY A 164 8.74 3.88 13.41
CA GLY A 164 7.56 3.81 12.54
C GLY A 164 7.24 5.10 11.80
N VAL A 165 8.21 6.01 11.64
CA VAL A 165 8.08 7.21 10.81
C VAL A 165 8.45 6.87 9.37
N PHE A 166 7.67 7.38 8.40
CA PHE A 166 7.99 7.21 6.97
C PHE A 166 9.40 7.73 6.67
N GLU A 167 10.19 6.93 5.96
CA GLU A 167 11.56 7.26 5.58
C GLU A 167 11.69 7.40 4.05
N GLU A 168 11.37 6.34 3.30
CA GLU A 168 11.51 6.35 1.83
C GLU A 168 10.57 5.37 1.12
N TYR A 169 10.36 5.60 -0.17
CA TYR A 169 9.87 4.57 -1.11
C TYR A 169 11.08 3.89 -1.76
N ARG A 170 11.16 2.57 -1.65
CA ARG A 170 12.20 1.77 -2.30
C ARG A 170 11.61 1.06 -3.52
N PHE A 171 12.05 1.45 -4.72
CA PHE A 171 11.54 0.93 -5.98
C PHE A 171 12.32 -0.30 -6.44
N PHE A 172 11.62 -1.24 -7.07
CA PHE A 172 12.20 -2.46 -7.64
C PHE A 172 11.92 -2.53 -9.14
N PRO A 173 12.77 -3.23 -9.93
CA PRO A 173 12.60 -3.35 -11.38
C PRO A 173 11.47 -4.32 -11.77
N ARG A 174 10.83 -5.00 -10.80
CA ARG A 174 9.77 -5.99 -11.03
C ARG A 174 8.84 -6.10 -9.83
N ASN A 175 7.61 -6.49 -10.11
CA ASN A 175 6.60 -6.83 -9.10
C ASN A 175 6.87 -8.24 -8.52
N PRO A 176 6.14 -8.68 -7.47
CA PRO A 176 6.18 -10.04 -6.98
C PRO A 176 5.94 -11.09 -8.08
N ASP A 177 6.66 -12.20 -8.03
CA ASP A 177 6.48 -13.30 -9.00
C ASP A 177 5.12 -13.99 -8.84
N LEU A 178 4.57 -13.99 -7.62
CA LEU A 178 3.25 -14.50 -7.27
C LEU A 178 2.63 -13.64 -6.16
N VAL A 179 1.35 -13.34 -6.32
CA VAL A 179 0.47 -12.85 -5.24
C VAL A 179 -0.61 -13.88 -5.03
N LEU A 180 -0.72 -14.44 -3.82
CA LEU A 180 -1.71 -15.44 -3.48
C LEU A 180 -2.55 -14.96 -2.31
N VAL A 181 -3.84 -14.72 -2.57
CA VAL A 181 -4.80 -14.19 -1.59
C VAL A 181 -5.80 -15.30 -1.22
N ASP A 182 -5.78 -15.70 0.04
CA ASP A 182 -6.83 -16.56 0.57
C ASP A 182 -7.97 -15.69 1.13
N SER A 183 -9.07 -15.65 0.40
CA SER A 183 -10.21 -14.80 0.78
C SER A 183 -10.89 -15.24 2.09
N GLN A 184 -10.75 -16.51 2.52
CA GLN A 184 -11.23 -16.93 3.82
C GLN A 184 -10.34 -16.40 4.96
N LEU A 185 -9.01 -16.33 4.77
CA LEU A 185 -8.13 -15.67 5.75
C LEU A 185 -8.49 -14.20 5.89
N VAL A 186 -8.72 -13.50 4.78
CA VAL A 186 -9.14 -12.10 4.80
C VAL A 186 -10.50 -11.94 5.48
N ALA A 187 -11.47 -12.83 5.22
CA ALA A 187 -12.79 -12.81 5.87
C ALA A 187 -12.69 -13.04 7.40
N ASN A 188 -11.73 -13.85 7.84
CA ASN A 188 -11.53 -14.16 9.27
C ASN A 188 -10.82 -13.03 10.03
N ALA A 189 -10.17 -12.11 9.32
CA ALA A 189 -9.50 -10.97 9.91
C ALA A 189 -10.51 -9.91 10.42
N PRO A 190 -10.14 -9.05 11.38
CA PRO A 190 -10.96 -7.92 11.77
C PRO A 190 -11.38 -7.07 10.57
N ALA A 191 -12.70 -6.80 10.43
CA ALA A 191 -13.24 -6.06 9.30
C ALA A 191 -12.66 -4.64 9.13
N THR A 192 -12.04 -4.09 10.17
CA THR A 192 -11.32 -2.82 10.14
C THR A 192 -10.15 -2.83 9.15
N PHE A 193 -9.51 -3.97 8.92
CA PHE A 193 -8.47 -4.09 7.90
C PHE A 193 -9.04 -4.01 6.48
N LEU A 194 -10.20 -4.63 6.24
CA LEU A 194 -10.87 -4.50 4.94
C LEU A 194 -11.29 -3.04 4.69
N ALA A 195 -11.85 -2.38 5.74
CA ALA A 195 -12.18 -0.96 5.65
C ALA A 195 -10.98 -0.08 5.33
N ALA A 196 -9.82 -0.34 5.97
CA ALA A 196 -8.59 0.37 5.65
C ALA A 196 -8.19 0.19 4.18
N GLY A 197 -8.26 -1.05 3.65
CA GLY A 197 -7.99 -1.30 2.23
C GLY A 197 -8.96 -0.57 1.29
N VAL A 198 -10.24 -0.45 1.66
CA VAL A 198 -11.20 0.37 0.90
C VAL A 198 -10.77 1.84 0.89
N GLY A 199 -10.31 2.38 2.03
CA GLY A 199 -9.84 3.77 2.12
C GLY A 199 -8.60 4.03 1.27
N ASP A 200 -7.69 3.07 1.22
CA ASP A 200 -6.49 3.09 0.39
C ASP A 200 -6.86 3.03 -1.11
N ALA A 201 -7.62 2.02 -1.49
CA ALA A 201 -7.98 1.75 -2.88
C ALA A 201 -8.91 2.82 -3.51
N LEU A 202 -9.69 3.54 -2.72
CA LEU A 202 -10.46 4.70 -3.21
C LEU A 202 -9.57 5.87 -3.62
N ALA A 203 -8.43 6.08 -2.94
CA ALA A 203 -7.48 7.12 -3.32
C ALA A 203 -6.90 6.89 -4.72
N THR A 204 -6.71 5.63 -5.09
CA THR A 204 -6.09 5.24 -6.36
C THR A 204 -6.72 5.92 -7.58
N TRP A 205 -8.05 5.97 -7.67
CA TRP A 205 -8.71 6.70 -8.78
C TRP A 205 -8.56 8.20 -8.68
N LEU A 206 -8.71 8.77 -7.48
CA LEU A 206 -8.60 10.21 -7.28
C LEU A 206 -7.21 10.72 -7.69
N GLU A 207 -6.17 9.98 -7.34
CA GLU A 207 -4.78 10.33 -7.62
C GLU A 207 -4.38 10.02 -9.06
N ALA A 208 -4.78 8.87 -9.60
CA ALA A 208 -4.52 8.52 -11.00
C ALA A 208 -5.14 9.52 -11.98
N ARG A 209 -6.36 10.03 -11.72
CA ARG A 209 -6.97 11.08 -12.55
C ARG A 209 -6.19 12.41 -12.49
N ALA A 210 -5.68 12.76 -11.31
CA ALA A 210 -4.90 13.98 -11.12
C ALA A 210 -3.53 13.87 -11.81
N THR A 211 -2.82 12.74 -11.62
CA THR A 211 -1.54 12.45 -12.26
C THR A 211 -1.66 12.40 -13.78
N ALA A 212 -2.72 11.80 -14.31
CA ALA A 212 -2.97 11.77 -15.75
C ALA A 212 -3.24 13.20 -16.31
N ALA A 213 -3.95 14.04 -15.55
CA ALA A 213 -4.25 15.42 -15.95
C ALA A 213 -3.00 16.31 -15.91
N SER A 214 -2.07 16.10 -14.98
CA SER A 214 -0.80 16.84 -14.88
C SER A 214 0.24 16.35 -15.89
N GLY A 215 0.12 15.10 -16.39
CA GLY A 215 1.13 14.46 -17.20
C GLY A 215 2.40 14.05 -16.42
N SER A 216 2.29 13.97 -15.08
CA SER A 216 3.38 13.54 -14.21
C SER A 216 3.73 12.07 -14.42
N LEU A 217 4.93 11.69 -13.99
CA LEU A 217 5.36 10.28 -14.01
C LEU A 217 4.58 9.48 -12.96
N THR A 218 4.31 8.22 -13.30
CA THR A 218 3.74 7.22 -12.40
C THR A 218 4.84 6.46 -11.67
N MET A 219 4.50 5.65 -10.69
CA MET A 219 5.45 4.80 -9.96
C MET A 219 6.11 3.75 -10.87
N ALA A 220 5.49 3.41 -12.01
CA ALA A 220 6.05 2.51 -13.03
C ALA A 220 7.12 3.18 -13.94
N GLY A 221 7.53 4.42 -13.65
CA GLY A 221 8.62 5.11 -14.34
C GLY A 221 8.27 5.72 -15.70
N GLY A 222 6.98 5.81 -16.03
CA GLY A 222 6.46 6.44 -17.25
C GLY A 222 5.22 7.27 -16.97
N THR A 223 4.62 7.88 -17.98
CA THR A 223 3.32 8.55 -17.85
C THR A 223 2.17 7.52 -17.82
N ALA A 224 1.03 7.92 -17.28
CA ALA A 224 -0.14 7.08 -17.14
C ALA A 224 -0.57 6.44 -18.48
N THR A 225 -0.93 5.16 -18.41
CA THR A 225 -1.47 4.41 -19.57
C THR A 225 -2.97 4.31 -19.49
N LEU A 226 -3.63 4.02 -20.61
CA LEU A 226 -5.07 3.71 -20.61
C LEU A 226 -5.38 2.53 -19.68
N THR A 227 -4.50 1.51 -19.63
CA THR A 227 -4.66 0.33 -18.76
C THR A 227 -4.60 0.73 -17.29
N GLY A 228 -3.55 1.44 -16.85
CA GLY A 228 -3.42 1.87 -15.45
C GLY A 228 -4.61 2.74 -15.00
N THR A 229 -4.98 3.72 -15.82
CA THR A 229 -6.13 4.59 -15.53
C THR A 229 -7.46 3.81 -15.49
N ALA A 230 -7.64 2.84 -16.40
CA ALA A 230 -8.86 2.01 -16.41
C ALA A 230 -8.94 1.10 -15.19
N LEU A 231 -7.82 0.52 -14.72
CA LEU A 231 -7.77 -0.30 -13.50
C LEU A 231 -8.05 0.53 -12.25
N ALA A 232 -7.46 1.73 -12.14
CA ALA A 232 -7.76 2.65 -11.06
C ALA A 232 -9.26 3.02 -11.01
N ARG A 233 -9.87 3.29 -12.16
CA ARG A 233 -11.30 3.57 -12.27
C ARG A 233 -12.15 2.34 -11.93
N LEU A 234 -11.77 1.16 -12.39
CA LEU A 234 -12.48 -0.08 -12.08
C LEU A 234 -12.43 -0.39 -10.58
N SER A 235 -11.30 -0.14 -9.90
CA SER A 235 -11.20 -0.25 -8.44
C SER A 235 -12.26 0.62 -7.76
N TRP A 236 -12.35 1.90 -8.15
CA TRP A 236 -13.34 2.83 -7.64
C TRP A 236 -14.77 2.32 -7.84
N ASP A 237 -15.15 1.96 -9.05
CA ASP A 237 -16.51 1.51 -9.37
C ASP A 237 -16.89 0.24 -8.58
N VAL A 238 -15.97 -0.74 -8.49
CA VAL A 238 -16.18 -1.98 -7.71
C VAL A 238 -16.39 -1.68 -6.23
N LEU A 239 -15.61 -0.75 -5.65
CA LEU A 239 -15.74 -0.39 -4.24
C LEU A 239 -17.06 0.33 -3.94
N TRP A 240 -17.47 1.28 -4.77
CA TRP A 240 -18.74 1.97 -4.62
C TRP A 240 -19.93 1.01 -4.66
N ASP A 241 -19.89 0.01 -5.55
CA ASP A 241 -20.98 -0.93 -5.72
C ASP A 241 -21.03 -2.02 -4.65
N ASN A 242 -19.87 -2.41 -4.06
CA ASN A 242 -19.81 -3.64 -3.28
C ASN A 242 -19.29 -3.46 -1.83
N ALA A 243 -18.60 -2.34 -1.48
CA ALA A 243 -17.89 -2.27 -0.21
C ALA A 243 -18.82 -2.40 1.02
N LEU A 244 -19.98 -1.78 1.04
CA LEU A 244 -20.89 -1.86 2.19
C LEU A 244 -21.37 -3.30 2.45
N VAL A 245 -21.74 -4.03 1.39
CA VAL A 245 -22.15 -5.45 1.48
C VAL A 245 -20.95 -6.34 1.86
N ALA A 246 -19.77 -6.05 1.34
CA ALA A 246 -18.55 -6.75 1.69
C ALA A 246 -18.14 -6.53 3.16
N MET A 247 -18.37 -5.33 3.70
CA MET A 247 -18.12 -5.05 5.12
C MET A 247 -19.01 -5.87 6.04
N ASP A 248 -20.29 -6.10 5.66
CA ASP A 248 -21.19 -6.97 6.44
C ASP A 248 -20.69 -8.42 6.37
N ALA A 249 -20.33 -8.92 5.18
CA ALA A 249 -19.76 -10.26 5.03
C ALA A 249 -18.45 -10.46 5.84
N ALA A 250 -17.58 -9.44 5.88
CA ALA A 250 -16.35 -9.47 6.69
C ALA A 250 -16.64 -9.50 8.20
N ARG A 251 -17.67 -8.78 8.67
CA ARG A 251 -18.10 -8.83 10.09
C ARG A 251 -18.64 -10.20 10.49
N ASP A 252 -19.29 -10.89 9.55
CA ASP A 252 -19.83 -12.22 9.72
C ASP A 252 -18.82 -13.34 9.42
N HIS A 253 -17.57 -12.99 9.02
CA HIS A 253 -16.50 -13.91 8.65
C HIS A 253 -16.85 -14.89 7.51
N VAL A 254 -17.66 -14.45 6.56
CA VAL A 254 -18.12 -15.25 5.42
C VAL A 254 -17.62 -14.71 4.10
N VAL A 255 -17.19 -15.61 3.22
CA VAL A 255 -16.80 -15.24 1.85
C VAL A 255 -18.04 -15.14 0.97
N THR A 256 -18.25 -13.97 0.39
CA THR A 256 -19.34 -13.68 -0.55
C THR A 256 -18.78 -13.12 -1.85
N PRO A 257 -19.54 -13.13 -2.96
CA PRO A 257 -19.09 -12.50 -4.20
C PRO A 257 -18.76 -11.01 -4.06
N ALA A 258 -19.42 -10.28 -3.16
CA ALA A 258 -19.11 -8.88 -2.88
C ALA A 258 -17.76 -8.75 -2.17
N LEU A 259 -17.48 -9.61 -1.16
CA LEU A 259 -16.22 -9.64 -0.45
C LEU A 259 -15.05 -9.98 -1.40
N GLU A 260 -15.23 -11.00 -2.27
CA GLU A 260 -14.21 -11.36 -3.28
C GLU A 260 -13.85 -10.17 -4.18
N LYS A 261 -14.84 -9.45 -4.68
CA LYS A 261 -14.62 -8.26 -5.52
C LYS A 261 -13.89 -7.15 -4.77
N VAL A 262 -14.24 -6.91 -3.50
CA VAL A 262 -13.58 -5.87 -2.70
C VAL A 262 -12.14 -6.26 -2.35
N ILE A 263 -11.87 -7.54 -2.07
CA ILE A 263 -10.50 -8.04 -1.89
C ILE A 263 -9.68 -7.81 -3.16
N GLU A 264 -10.23 -8.16 -4.33
CA GLU A 264 -9.57 -7.93 -5.62
C GLU A 264 -9.33 -6.44 -5.88
N ALA A 265 -10.31 -5.60 -5.56
CA ALA A 265 -10.18 -4.14 -5.70
C ALA A 265 -9.07 -3.57 -4.80
N ASN A 266 -9.06 -3.97 -3.52
CA ASN A 266 -8.08 -3.49 -2.55
C ASN A 266 -6.64 -3.95 -2.88
N THR A 267 -6.47 -5.16 -3.39
CA THR A 267 -5.14 -5.76 -3.57
C THR A 267 -4.62 -5.66 -5.00
N LEU A 268 -5.42 -6.03 -5.99
CA LEU A 268 -4.98 -6.10 -7.40
C LEU A 268 -5.29 -4.83 -8.17
N LEU A 269 -6.56 -4.40 -8.19
CA LEU A 269 -6.95 -3.26 -9.04
C LEU A 269 -6.34 -1.96 -8.53
N SER A 270 -6.32 -1.76 -7.21
CA SER A 270 -5.66 -0.63 -6.58
C SER A 270 -4.15 -0.69 -6.82
N GLY A 271 -3.52 -1.84 -6.55
CA GLY A 271 -2.08 -1.97 -6.69
C GLY A 271 -1.57 -1.70 -8.10
N LEU A 272 -2.22 -2.25 -9.13
CA LEU A 272 -1.88 -1.95 -10.52
C LEU A 272 -2.28 -0.53 -10.91
N GLY A 273 -3.39 -0.05 -10.34
CA GLY A 273 -3.96 1.28 -10.60
C GLY A 273 -3.05 2.40 -10.11
N PHE A 274 -2.58 2.34 -8.85
CA PHE A 274 -1.70 3.38 -8.33
C PHE A 274 -0.31 3.33 -8.96
N GLU A 275 0.24 2.13 -9.13
CA GLU A 275 1.59 1.97 -9.66
C GLU A 275 1.70 2.46 -11.11
N SER A 276 0.69 2.18 -11.93
CA SER A 276 0.64 2.56 -13.35
C SER A 276 -0.21 3.80 -13.65
N GLY A 277 -0.94 4.32 -12.67
CA GLY A 277 -1.75 5.55 -12.76
C GLY A 277 -1.13 6.74 -12.04
N GLY A 278 -0.35 6.48 -10.99
CA GLY A 278 0.37 7.48 -10.19
C GLY A 278 -0.34 7.86 -8.90
N LEU A 279 0.43 8.49 -8.00
CA LEU A 279 0.00 9.07 -6.73
C LEU A 279 -0.01 10.60 -6.81
N ALA A 280 -0.75 11.24 -5.90
CA ALA A 280 -0.87 12.70 -5.86
C ALA A 280 -1.01 13.22 -4.41
N ALA A 281 -2.10 13.94 -4.08
CA ALA A 281 -2.23 14.58 -2.78
C ALA A 281 -2.67 13.65 -1.65
N ALA A 282 -3.45 12.61 -1.92
CA ALA A 282 -3.99 11.76 -0.86
C ALA A 282 -2.88 11.03 -0.10
N HIS A 283 -1.94 10.41 -0.80
CA HIS A 283 -0.80 9.74 -0.18
C HIS A 283 0.23 10.71 0.39
N ALA A 284 0.45 11.87 -0.23
CA ALA A 284 1.31 12.90 0.35
C ALA A 284 0.77 13.41 1.70
N VAL A 285 -0.55 13.61 1.82
CA VAL A 285 -1.19 13.98 3.09
C VAL A 285 -1.09 12.83 4.10
N HIS A 286 -1.27 11.57 3.67
CA HIS A 286 -1.01 10.39 4.52
C HIS A 286 0.41 10.42 5.09
N ASN A 287 1.44 10.63 4.25
CA ASN A 287 2.83 10.72 4.69
C ASN A 287 3.02 11.89 5.67
N GLY A 288 2.44 13.04 5.37
CA GLY A 288 2.43 14.19 6.28
C GLY A 288 1.82 13.87 7.65
N LEU A 289 0.72 13.11 7.69
CA LEU A 289 0.07 12.71 8.94
C LEU A 289 0.97 11.82 9.80
N THR A 290 1.96 11.12 9.26
CA THR A 290 2.93 10.36 10.08
C THR A 290 3.79 11.25 10.98
N ALA A 291 3.90 12.55 10.69
CA ALA A 291 4.57 13.51 11.55
C ALA A 291 3.75 13.88 12.82
N ALA A 292 2.48 13.49 12.90
CA ALA A 292 1.61 13.74 14.05
C ALA A 292 1.50 12.47 14.91
N PRO A 293 2.09 12.43 16.13
CA PRO A 293 2.16 11.20 16.96
C PRO A 293 0.80 10.56 17.24
N GLN A 294 -0.27 11.36 17.37
CA GLN A 294 -1.63 10.86 17.63
C GLN A 294 -2.18 9.98 16.49
N THR A 295 -1.59 10.04 15.31
CA THR A 295 -2.03 9.25 14.14
C THR A 295 -1.26 7.94 13.96
N HIS A 296 -0.22 7.68 14.74
CA HIS A 296 0.66 6.51 14.58
C HIS A 296 -0.07 5.17 14.74
N GLY A 297 -1.10 5.12 15.59
CA GLY A 297 -1.90 3.91 15.77
C GLY A 297 -2.98 3.69 14.69
N LEU A 298 -3.14 4.59 13.73
CA LEU A 298 -4.11 4.44 12.64
C LEU A 298 -3.53 3.59 11.52
N ALA A 299 -4.39 2.77 10.91
CA ALA A 299 -4.03 2.02 9.72
C ALA A 299 -3.75 2.96 8.53
N HIS A 300 -2.93 2.49 7.58
CA HIS A 300 -2.54 3.23 6.38
C HIS A 300 -3.76 3.85 5.68
N GLY A 301 -4.72 3.04 5.24
CA GLY A 301 -5.89 3.51 4.50
C GLY A 301 -6.84 4.40 5.31
N GLN A 302 -6.80 4.37 6.65
CA GLN A 302 -7.52 5.34 7.47
C GLN A 302 -6.96 6.75 7.29
N LYS A 303 -5.63 6.88 7.28
CA LYS A 303 -4.94 8.16 7.00
C LYS A 303 -5.09 8.57 5.54
N VAL A 304 -5.00 7.61 4.60
CA VAL A 304 -5.21 7.86 3.17
C VAL A 304 -6.62 8.37 2.89
N ASN A 305 -7.66 7.89 3.61
CA ASN A 305 -9.01 8.41 3.45
C ASN A 305 -9.14 9.90 3.84
N ILE A 306 -8.46 10.33 4.90
CA ILE A 306 -8.34 11.76 5.24
C ILE A 306 -7.62 12.53 4.13
N GLY A 307 -6.56 11.96 3.58
CA GLY A 307 -5.85 12.51 2.41
C GLY A 307 -6.74 12.64 1.18
N SER A 308 -7.58 11.64 0.90
CA SER A 308 -8.54 11.66 -0.21
C SER A 308 -9.58 12.77 -0.09
N ILE A 309 -10.14 12.97 1.11
CA ILE A 309 -11.06 14.09 1.37
C ILE A 309 -10.33 15.42 1.21
N THR A 310 -9.09 15.50 1.70
CA THR A 310 -8.24 16.69 1.55
C THR A 310 -7.97 16.99 0.08
N GLN A 311 -7.65 15.98 -0.74
CA GLN A 311 -7.45 16.14 -2.18
C GLN A 311 -8.70 16.65 -2.87
N LEU A 312 -9.87 16.08 -2.59
CA LEU A 312 -11.14 16.55 -3.16
C LEU A 312 -11.42 18.03 -2.83
N VAL A 313 -11.06 18.47 -1.62
CA VAL A 313 -11.16 19.89 -1.23
C VAL A 313 -10.16 20.74 -2.00
N LEU A 314 -8.91 20.32 -2.15
CA LEU A 314 -7.86 21.01 -2.91
C LEU A 314 -8.22 21.15 -4.40
N GLU A 315 -8.84 20.12 -4.98
CA GLU A 315 -9.34 20.12 -6.36
C GLU A 315 -10.52 21.10 -6.57
N GLY A 316 -11.16 21.54 -5.49
CA GLY A 316 -12.44 22.25 -5.59
C GLY A 316 -13.53 21.38 -6.21
N ALA A 317 -13.51 20.08 -5.91
CA ALA A 317 -14.44 19.10 -6.43
C ALA A 317 -15.91 19.52 -6.16
N PRO A 318 -16.87 19.09 -6.99
CA PRO A 318 -18.29 19.38 -6.76
C PRO A 318 -18.72 19.00 -5.34
N SER A 319 -19.49 19.86 -4.68
CA SER A 319 -19.94 19.59 -3.29
C SER A 319 -20.67 18.26 -3.14
N SER A 320 -21.37 17.79 -4.18
CA SER A 320 -22.00 16.46 -4.19
C SER A 320 -20.95 15.34 -4.11
N GLU A 321 -19.89 15.40 -4.91
CA GLU A 321 -18.81 14.39 -4.89
C GLU A 321 -18.17 14.29 -3.49
N ILE A 322 -17.86 15.44 -2.88
CA ILE A 322 -17.27 15.47 -1.53
C ILE A 322 -18.24 14.91 -0.48
N VAL A 323 -19.51 15.30 -0.54
CA VAL A 323 -20.54 14.84 0.41
C VAL A 323 -20.76 13.34 0.27
N ASP A 324 -20.93 12.84 -0.95
CA ASP A 324 -21.15 11.42 -1.23
C ASP A 324 -19.94 10.59 -0.78
N PHE A 325 -18.71 11.05 -1.02
CA PHE A 325 -17.48 10.39 -0.59
C PHE A 325 -17.39 10.29 0.93
N ILE A 326 -17.64 11.41 1.65
CA ILE A 326 -17.61 11.41 3.12
C ILE A 326 -18.71 10.51 3.69
N GLU A 327 -19.93 10.55 3.18
CA GLU A 327 -21.01 9.69 3.65
C GLU A 327 -20.69 8.22 3.43
N PHE A 328 -20.23 7.87 2.23
CA PHE A 328 -19.88 6.50 1.88
C PHE A 328 -18.75 5.96 2.76
N THR A 329 -17.64 6.70 2.88
CA THR A 329 -16.47 6.24 3.65
C THR A 329 -16.76 6.20 5.16
N THR A 330 -17.64 7.07 5.67
CA THR A 330 -18.15 6.97 7.05
C THR A 330 -18.93 5.68 7.25
N ARG A 331 -19.78 5.25 6.31
CA ARG A 331 -20.56 3.99 6.39
C ARG A 331 -19.67 2.76 6.29
N VAL A 332 -18.59 2.82 5.53
CA VAL A 332 -17.53 1.78 5.48
C VAL A 332 -16.86 1.63 6.84
N GLY A 333 -16.78 2.71 7.63
CA GLY A 333 -16.13 2.75 8.94
C GLY A 333 -14.77 3.43 8.90
N LEU A 334 -14.55 4.36 7.99
CA LEU A 334 -13.31 5.14 7.86
C LEU A 334 -13.42 6.50 8.55
N PRO A 335 -12.31 7.09 9.04
CA PRO A 335 -12.31 8.44 9.59
C PRO A 335 -12.55 9.46 8.50
N THR A 336 -13.39 10.46 8.79
CA THR A 336 -13.80 11.54 7.88
C THR A 336 -13.67 12.92 8.51
N THR A 337 -13.09 13.00 9.72
CA THR A 337 -12.85 14.24 10.47
C THR A 337 -11.49 14.20 11.17
N LEU A 338 -10.96 15.37 11.51
CA LEU A 338 -9.73 15.47 12.32
C LEU A 338 -9.91 14.86 13.71
N THR A 339 -11.09 15.06 14.33
CA THR A 339 -11.42 14.46 15.63
C THR A 339 -11.19 12.95 15.64
N GLU A 340 -11.58 12.24 14.57
CA GLU A 340 -11.44 10.78 14.50
C GLU A 340 -9.98 10.33 14.42
N ILE A 341 -9.10 11.14 13.88
CA ILE A 341 -7.65 10.84 13.82
C ILE A 341 -6.85 11.42 14.98
N GLY A 342 -7.54 11.95 16.02
CA GLY A 342 -6.91 12.49 17.23
C GLY A 342 -6.37 13.91 17.08
N LEU A 343 -6.69 14.61 15.99
CA LEU A 343 -6.36 16.02 15.76
C LEU A 343 -7.59 16.92 15.99
N ARG A 344 -7.36 18.20 16.20
CA ARG A 344 -8.41 19.22 16.29
C ARG A 344 -8.13 20.35 15.32
N ALA A 345 -9.17 20.98 14.80
CA ALA A 345 -9.04 22.10 13.86
C ALA A 345 -8.28 23.32 14.50
N GLU A 346 -8.23 23.40 15.81
CA GLU A 346 -7.51 24.42 16.58
C GLU A 346 -6.00 24.13 16.74
N ASP A 347 -5.58 22.89 16.49
CA ASP A 347 -4.17 22.45 16.62
C ASP A 347 -3.34 22.94 15.41
N THR A 348 -3.30 24.28 15.25
CA THR A 348 -2.80 24.95 14.04
C THR A 348 -1.35 24.61 13.72
N GLU A 349 -0.49 24.46 14.72
CA GLU A 349 0.93 24.16 14.51
C GLU A 349 1.14 22.71 14.07
N GLU A 350 0.39 21.77 14.61
CA GLU A 350 0.42 20.36 14.18
C GLU A 350 -0.11 20.21 12.75
N ILE A 351 -1.24 20.85 12.44
CA ILE A 351 -1.79 20.86 11.06
C ILE A 351 -0.78 21.45 10.07
N ARG A 352 -0.09 22.53 10.46
CA ARG A 352 0.98 23.11 9.62
C ARG A 352 2.19 22.19 9.50
N ALA A 353 2.55 21.46 10.54
CA ALA A 353 3.62 20.47 10.47
C ALA A 353 3.28 19.35 9.49
N VAL A 354 2.07 18.79 9.57
CA VAL A 354 1.52 17.83 8.60
C VAL A 354 1.56 18.40 7.18
N ALA A 355 1.07 19.61 7.00
CA ALA A 355 1.02 20.26 5.67
C ALA A 355 2.42 20.50 5.08
N ARG A 356 3.40 20.91 5.91
CA ARG A 356 4.79 21.05 5.45
C ARG A 356 5.38 19.71 5.04
N ALA A 357 5.16 18.65 5.84
CA ALA A 357 5.65 17.32 5.52
C ALA A 357 5.02 16.76 4.23
N ALA A 358 3.72 17.00 4.00
CA ALA A 358 3.00 16.61 2.80
C ALA A 358 3.43 17.37 1.52
N THR A 359 4.21 18.46 1.64
CA THR A 359 4.58 19.32 0.51
C THR A 359 6.09 19.44 0.29
N VAL A 360 6.90 18.56 0.90
CA VAL A 360 8.34 18.49 0.61
C VAL A 360 8.57 18.09 -0.86
N GLU A 361 9.73 18.43 -1.41
CA GLU A 361 10.02 18.29 -2.85
C GLU A 361 9.88 16.84 -3.36
N SER A 362 10.09 15.84 -2.50
CA SER A 362 9.99 14.42 -2.85
C SER A 362 8.57 13.86 -2.85
N GLU A 363 7.58 14.62 -2.36
CA GLU A 363 6.22 14.11 -2.19
C GLU A 363 5.39 14.11 -3.48
N THR A 364 4.46 13.17 -3.52
CA THR A 364 3.59 12.91 -4.67
C THR A 364 2.56 14.04 -4.92
N ILE A 365 2.36 14.96 -3.99
CA ILE A 365 1.45 16.10 -4.13
C ILE A 365 1.78 16.97 -5.36
N HIS A 366 3.04 16.94 -5.81
CA HIS A 366 3.48 17.66 -6.99
C HIS A 366 2.98 17.05 -8.31
N SER A 367 2.31 15.88 -8.25
CA SER A 367 1.57 15.29 -9.36
C SER A 367 0.16 15.88 -9.54
N MET A 368 -0.28 16.79 -8.65
CA MET A 368 -1.53 17.53 -8.88
C MET A 368 -1.42 18.40 -10.13
N PRO A 369 -2.53 18.60 -10.89
CA PRO A 369 -2.52 19.41 -12.13
C PRO A 369 -2.43 20.93 -11.87
N PHE A 370 -2.19 21.32 -10.63
CA PHE A 370 -2.00 22.70 -10.18
C PHE A 370 -1.00 22.71 -8.99
N THR A 371 -0.39 23.85 -8.75
CA THR A 371 0.54 24.01 -7.62
C THR A 371 -0.21 23.98 -6.29
N VAL A 372 0.21 23.11 -5.38
CA VAL A 372 -0.29 23.02 -4.01
C VAL A 372 0.80 23.47 -3.03
N ARG A 373 0.46 24.35 -2.11
CA ARG A 373 1.34 24.86 -1.06
C ARG A 373 0.95 24.30 0.30
N ALA A 374 1.85 24.34 1.27
CA ALA A 374 1.55 23.91 2.63
C ALA A 374 0.35 24.64 3.25
N ASP A 375 0.19 25.94 2.98
CA ASP A 375 -0.97 26.69 3.49
C ASP A 375 -2.29 26.21 2.87
N ASP A 376 -2.29 25.76 1.61
CA ASP A 376 -3.46 25.20 0.94
C ASP A 376 -3.86 23.87 1.58
N VAL A 377 -2.87 22.98 1.87
CA VAL A 377 -3.09 21.72 2.58
C VAL A 377 -3.61 21.96 3.99
N ALA A 378 -3.01 22.90 4.73
CA ALA A 378 -3.46 23.23 6.08
C ALA A 378 -4.91 23.75 6.11
N ALA A 379 -5.27 24.60 5.15
CA ALA A 379 -6.64 25.11 5.02
C ALA A 379 -7.64 23.99 4.67
N ALA A 380 -7.28 23.10 3.74
CA ALA A 380 -8.10 21.95 3.37
C ALA A 380 -8.30 21.01 4.58
N LEU A 381 -7.24 20.59 5.26
CA LEU A 381 -7.31 19.76 6.48
C LEU A 381 -8.19 20.39 7.56
N THR A 382 -8.01 21.68 7.85
CA THR A 382 -8.86 22.38 8.83
C THR A 382 -10.33 22.34 8.47
N SER A 383 -10.64 22.43 7.16
CA SER A 383 -12.03 22.49 6.67
C SER A 383 -12.77 21.15 6.79
N ILE A 384 -12.07 20.02 6.73
CA ILE A 384 -12.70 18.68 6.74
C ILE A 384 -13.40 18.39 8.07
N GLU A 385 -12.95 18.93 9.19
CA GLU A 385 -13.62 18.76 10.50
C GLU A 385 -15.08 19.20 10.45
N ARG A 386 -15.31 20.42 10.02
CA ARG A 386 -16.67 20.99 9.93
C ARG A 386 -17.47 20.31 8.83
N LEU A 387 -16.82 19.99 7.72
CA LEU A 387 -17.44 19.34 6.58
C LEU A 387 -17.93 17.93 6.94
N GLY A 388 -17.07 17.11 7.54
CA GLY A 388 -17.42 15.75 7.99
C GLY A 388 -18.56 15.74 9.01
N ARG A 389 -18.51 16.60 10.04
CA ARG A 389 -19.60 16.74 11.02
C ARG A 389 -20.93 17.11 10.35
N ARG A 390 -20.91 18.05 9.43
CA ARG A 390 -22.12 18.48 8.71
C ARG A 390 -22.72 17.35 7.87
N VAL A 391 -21.89 16.58 7.16
CA VAL A 391 -22.35 15.44 6.35
C VAL A 391 -22.95 14.37 7.25
N ARG A 392 -22.27 13.99 8.33
CA ARG A 392 -22.77 13.02 9.30
C ARG A 392 -24.11 13.41 9.90
N ALA A 393 -24.23 14.66 10.36
CA ALA A 393 -25.49 15.15 10.93
C ALA A 393 -26.65 15.08 9.91
N ARG A 394 -26.39 15.43 8.63
CA ARG A 394 -27.42 15.36 7.56
C ARG A 394 -27.80 13.93 7.20
N ALA A 395 -26.86 12.99 7.25
CA ALA A 395 -27.06 11.59 6.93
C ALA A 395 -27.57 10.75 8.14
N GLY A 396 -27.76 11.39 9.33
CA GLY A 396 -28.15 10.68 10.55
C GLY A 396 -27.08 9.71 11.05
N LEU A 397 -25.81 9.97 10.76
CA LEU A 397 -24.67 9.16 11.17
C LEU A 397 -24.18 9.61 12.57
N PRO A 398 -23.50 8.74 13.33
CA PRO A 398 -22.99 9.07 14.67
C PRO A 398 -22.03 10.25 14.64
N GLU A 399 -22.02 11.03 15.72
CA GLU A 399 -20.99 12.07 15.93
C GLU A 399 -19.60 11.44 15.91
N PRO A 400 -18.57 12.14 15.33
CA PRO A 400 -17.23 11.63 15.26
C PRO A 400 -16.63 11.46 16.67
N GLN A 401 -15.98 10.33 16.88
CA GLN A 401 -15.23 10.00 18.10
C GLN A 401 -13.82 9.58 17.70
N PRO A 402 -12.81 9.89 18.53
CA PRO A 402 -11.45 9.40 18.27
C PRO A 402 -11.45 7.88 18.03
N TYR A 403 -10.77 7.44 17.00
CA TYR A 403 -10.59 6.02 16.72
C TYR A 403 -9.94 5.35 17.93
N ARG A 404 -10.57 4.31 18.43
CA ARG A 404 -9.95 3.44 19.43
C ARG A 404 -9.14 2.40 18.69
N HIS A 405 -7.83 2.37 19.00
CA HIS A 405 -6.96 1.33 18.44
C HIS A 405 -7.54 -0.04 18.84
N ALA A 406 -7.81 -0.89 17.85
CA ALA A 406 -8.03 -2.31 18.12
C ALA A 406 -6.65 -2.90 18.43
N HIS A 407 -6.41 -3.19 19.70
CA HIS A 407 -5.25 -3.96 20.15
C HIS A 407 -5.43 -5.42 19.83
#